data_e749f0e7438edb1871f6ab897338287d
#
_entry.id   e749f0e7438edb1871f6ab897338287d
#
_cell.length_a   1.000
_cell.length_b   1.000
_cell.length_c   1.000
_cell.angle_alpha   90.00
_cell.angle_beta   90.00
_cell.angle_gamma   90.00
#
_symmetry.space_group_name_H-M   'P 1'
#
loop_
_entity.id
_entity.type
_entity.pdbx_description
1 polymer ?
#
loop_
_entity_poly.entity_id
_entity_poly.type
_entity_poly.pdbx_seq_one_letter_code
_entity_poly.pdbx_strand_id
1 'polypeptide(L)' 'MSHPNRNWQRKWSVDFETQTARHEDGWVFEFSKVADGVFDGRLIAQPEKLTLEQIKSAPRIAKEAGEAWERARRNRQ' A
#
# COMPACT_ATOMS: atom_id res chain seq x y z
N MET A 1 17.55 -3.70 19.22
CA MET A 1 16.69 -4.76 18.72
C MET A 1 16.05 -4.40 17.41
N SER A 2 16.15 -5.26 16.42
CA SER A 2 15.57 -4.97 15.13
C SER A 2 14.07 -5.20 15.14
N HIS A 3 13.37 -4.39 14.35
CA HIS A 3 11.96 -4.55 14.16
C HIS A 3 11.74 -5.15 12.78
N PRO A 4 11.35 -6.42 12.69
CA PRO A 4 11.22 -7.06 11.40
C PRO A 4 10.24 -6.33 10.48
N ASN A 5 9.31 -5.58 11.04
CA ASN A 5 8.30 -4.89 10.26
C ASN A 5 8.80 -3.64 9.55
N ARG A 6 10.01 -3.17 9.85
CA ARG A 6 10.54 -1.99 9.18
C ARG A 6 10.77 -2.20 7.70
N ASN A 7 11.01 -3.45 7.31
CA ASN A 7 11.30 -3.76 5.92
C ASN A 7 10.05 -3.78 5.04
N TRP A 8 8.86 -3.77 5.64
CA TRP A 8 7.62 -3.80 4.84
C TRP A 8 7.52 -2.59 3.91
N GLN A 9 8.07 -1.45 4.32
CA GLN A 9 8.00 -0.23 3.52
C GLN A 9 8.76 -0.36 2.21
N ARG A 10 9.80 -1.14 2.18
CA ARG A 10 10.61 -1.38 0.96
C ARG A 10 9.87 -2.20 -0.07
N LYS A 11 8.84 -2.91 0.35
CA LYS A 11 8.04 -3.73 -0.54
C LYS A 11 7.01 -2.92 -1.30
N TRP A 12 6.84 -1.66 -0.93
CA TRP A 12 5.86 -0.78 -1.55
C TRP A 12 6.52 0.27 -2.42
N SER A 13 5.93 0.53 -3.58
CA SER A 13 6.31 1.63 -4.47
C SER A 13 5.10 2.51 -4.66
N VAL A 14 5.28 3.81 -4.42
CA VAL A 14 4.19 4.78 -4.55
C VAL A 14 4.43 5.63 -5.78
N ASP A 15 3.40 5.74 -6.64
CA ASP A 15 3.43 6.55 -7.85
C ASP A 15 2.34 7.61 -7.74
N PHE A 16 2.76 8.86 -7.66
CA PHE A 16 1.82 9.97 -7.52
C PHE A 16 1.12 10.35 -8.83
N GLU A 17 1.71 10.02 -9.98
CA GLU A 17 1.06 10.28 -11.25
C GLU A 17 -0.17 9.41 -11.42
N THR A 18 -0.07 8.14 -11.08
CA THR A 18 -1.19 7.21 -11.18
C THR A 18 -1.96 7.12 -9.88
N GLN A 19 -1.46 7.74 -8.82
CA GLN A 19 -2.04 7.70 -7.48
C GLN A 19 -2.20 6.26 -6.98
N THR A 20 -1.13 5.49 -7.11
CA THR A 20 -1.14 4.07 -6.72
C THR A 20 -0.02 3.75 -5.75
N ALA A 21 -0.27 2.73 -4.93
CA ALA A 21 0.76 2.07 -4.13
C ALA A 21 0.80 0.61 -4.58
N ARG A 22 1.99 0.15 -4.96
CA ARG A 22 2.19 -1.21 -5.47
C ARG A 22 3.05 -2.00 -4.52
N HIS A 23 2.63 -3.23 -4.26
CA HIS A 23 3.38 -4.17 -3.43
C HIS A 23 4.10 -5.17 -4.31
N GLU A 24 5.28 -5.62 -3.88
CA GLU A 24 6.08 -6.56 -4.66
C GLU A 24 5.37 -7.87 -4.98
N ASP A 25 4.41 -8.26 -4.13
CA ASP A 25 3.64 -9.49 -4.35
C ASP A 25 2.56 -9.35 -5.43
N GLY A 26 2.27 -8.13 -5.87
CA GLY A 26 1.28 -7.89 -6.90
C GLY A 26 0.04 -7.15 -6.44
N TRP A 27 -0.02 -6.75 -5.16
CA TRP A 27 -1.12 -5.92 -4.69
C TRP A 27 -0.95 -4.50 -5.21
N VAL A 28 -2.03 -3.91 -5.73
CA VAL A 28 -2.03 -2.51 -6.17
C VAL A 28 -3.27 -1.83 -5.62
N PHE A 29 -3.05 -0.70 -4.96
CA PHE A 29 -4.13 0.13 -4.43
C PHE A 29 -4.09 1.48 -5.12
N GLU A 30 -5.26 1.98 -5.51
CA GLU A 30 -5.41 3.31 -6.08
C GLU A 30 -6.02 4.22 -5.02
N PHE A 31 -5.48 5.43 -4.92
CA PHE A 31 -5.92 6.40 -3.92
C PHE A 31 -6.62 7.56 -4.57
N SER A 32 -7.79 7.91 -4.03
CA SER A 32 -8.60 9.03 -4.52
C SER A 32 -8.79 10.03 -3.39
N LYS A 33 -8.57 11.29 -3.68
CA LYS A 33 -8.79 12.35 -2.70
C LYS A 33 -10.28 12.52 -2.47
N VAL A 34 -10.69 12.38 -1.21
CA VAL A 34 -12.09 12.55 -0.83
C VAL A 34 -12.31 13.84 -0.03
N ALA A 35 -11.24 14.40 0.55
CA ALA A 35 -11.28 15.67 1.27
C ALA A 35 -9.84 16.16 1.37
N ASP A 36 -9.64 17.38 1.85
CA ASP A 36 -8.28 17.91 2.02
C ASP A 36 -7.48 17.01 2.96
N GLY A 37 -6.39 16.47 2.43
CA GLY A 37 -5.50 15.61 3.21
C GLY A 37 -6.05 14.22 3.47
N VAL A 38 -7.23 13.89 2.93
CA VAL A 38 -7.86 12.58 3.16
C VAL A 38 -8.00 11.85 1.83
N PHE A 39 -7.45 10.63 1.78
CA PHE A 39 -7.50 9.79 0.60
C PHE A 39 -8.16 8.46 0.92
N ASP A 40 -8.93 7.97 -0.04
CA ASP A 40 -9.55 6.65 0.05
C ASP A 40 -8.80 5.69 -0.86
N GLY A 41 -8.38 4.54 -0.31
CA GLY A 41 -7.62 3.54 -1.04
C GLY A 41 -8.52 2.40 -1.49
N ARG A 42 -8.35 1.99 -2.75
CA ARG A 42 -9.13 0.92 -3.33
C ARG A 42 -8.21 -0.10 -3.98
N LEU A 43 -8.45 -1.38 -3.72
CA LEU A 43 -7.68 -2.46 -4.34
C LEU A 43 -8.07 -2.56 -5.81
N ILE A 44 -7.09 -2.43 -6.71
CA ILE A 44 -7.33 -2.53 -8.15
C ILE A 44 -6.60 -3.70 -8.78
N ALA A 45 -5.66 -4.32 -8.09
CA ALA A 45 -4.97 -5.52 -8.56
C ALA A 45 -4.46 -6.31 -7.38
N GLN A 46 -4.40 -7.61 -7.55
CA GLN A 46 -3.94 -8.53 -6.52
C GLN A 46 -3.01 -9.57 -7.14
N PRO A 47 -2.26 -10.32 -6.31
CA PRO A 47 -1.38 -11.37 -6.82
C PRO A 47 -2.16 -12.35 -7.71
N GLU A 48 -1.51 -12.82 -8.75
CA GLU A 48 -2.13 -13.70 -9.73
C GLU A 48 -2.61 -15.01 -9.09
N LYS A 49 -1.82 -15.54 -8.16
CA LYS A 49 -2.19 -16.74 -7.41
C LYS A 49 -2.18 -16.39 -5.93
N LEU A 50 -3.33 -16.35 -5.32
CA LEU A 50 -3.45 -16.08 -3.90
C LEU A 50 -3.31 -17.36 -3.10
N THR A 51 -2.33 -17.37 -2.19
CA THR A 51 -2.23 -18.43 -1.19
C THR A 51 -3.19 -18.12 -0.05
N LEU A 52 -3.45 -19.13 0.77
CA LEU A 52 -4.30 -18.93 1.94
C LEU A 52 -3.71 -17.88 2.89
N GLU A 53 -2.38 -17.88 3.02
CA GLU A 53 -1.70 -16.89 3.85
C GLU A 53 -1.89 -15.47 3.31
N GLN A 54 -1.83 -15.29 1.99
CA GLN A 54 -2.04 -13.99 1.38
C GLN A 54 -3.47 -13.52 1.58
N ILE A 55 -4.44 -14.42 1.48
CA ILE A 55 -5.83 -14.07 1.74
C ILE A 55 -6.00 -13.58 3.19
N LYS A 56 -5.39 -14.27 4.13
CA LYS A 56 -5.44 -13.89 5.53
C LYS A 56 -4.75 -12.55 5.79
N SER A 57 -3.74 -12.23 4.98
CA SER A 57 -2.97 -11.00 5.13
C SER A 57 -3.63 -9.79 4.48
N ALA A 58 -4.69 -9.99 3.69
CA ALA A 58 -5.28 -8.90 2.92
C ALA A 58 -5.64 -7.67 3.76
N PRO A 59 -6.26 -7.80 4.95
CA PRO A 59 -6.55 -6.61 5.75
C PRO A 59 -5.29 -5.86 6.17
N ARG A 60 -4.22 -6.58 6.50
CA ARG A 60 -2.95 -5.96 6.86
C ARG A 60 -2.33 -5.27 5.64
N ILE A 61 -2.42 -5.89 4.48
CA ILE A 61 -1.90 -5.33 3.24
C ILE A 61 -2.61 -4.01 2.92
N ALA A 62 -3.92 -3.96 3.09
CA ALA A 62 -4.68 -2.73 2.87
C ALA A 62 -4.23 -1.63 3.82
N LYS A 63 -3.98 -1.96 5.08
CA LYS A 63 -3.50 -0.99 6.06
C LYS A 63 -2.10 -0.50 5.69
N GLU A 64 -1.22 -1.40 5.29
CA GLU A 64 0.13 -1.04 4.86
C GLU A 64 0.10 -0.12 3.64
N ALA A 65 -0.80 -0.38 2.70
CA ALA A 65 -0.92 0.47 1.52
C ALA A 65 -1.24 1.91 1.91
N GLY A 66 -2.19 2.10 2.83
CA GLY A 66 -2.54 3.42 3.33
C GLY A 66 -1.38 4.10 4.02
N GLU A 67 -0.65 3.35 4.85
CA GLU A 67 0.50 3.91 5.55
C GLU A 67 1.62 4.27 4.58
N ALA A 68 1.87 3.44 3.57
CA ALA A 68 2.90 3.71 2.57
C ALA A 68 2.55 4.99 1.79
N TRP A 69 1.29 5.14 1.42
CA TRP A 69 0.81 6.32 0.72
C TRP A 69 1.00 7.58 1.54
N GLU A 70 0.57 7.56 2.80
CA GLU A 70 0.69 8.74 3.66
C GLU A 70 2.15 9.09 3.94
N ARG A 71 2.98 8.08 4.14
CA ARG A 71 4.40 8.32 4.38
C ARG A 71 5.06 8.95 3.16
N ALA A 72 4.73 8.45 1.97
CA ALA A 72 5.29 9.01 0.74
C ALA A 72 4.86 10.46 0.53
N ARG A 73 3.61 10.77 0.86
CA ARG A 73 3.11 12.14 0.77
C ARG A 73 3.89 13.07 1.71
N ARG A 74 4.11 12.64 2.93
CA ARG A 74 4.86 13.46 3.90
C ARG A 74 6.30 13.67 3.46
N ASN A 75 6.91 12.64 2.91
CA ASN A 75 8.30 12.74 2.45
C ASN A 75 8.46 13.60 1.21
N ARG A 76 7.40 13.74 0.44
CA ARG A 76 7.42 14.54 -0.77
C ARG A 76 7.42 16.04 -0.49
N GLN A 77 6.88 16.45 0.63
CA GLN A 77 6.88 17.85 1.05
C GLN A 77 8.25 18.27 1.62
#